data_a389bf5c40d82344bf5dc40d62548fda
#
_entry.id   a389bf5c40d82344bf5dc40d62548fda
#
_cell.length_a   1.000
_cell.length_b   1.000
_cell.length_c   1.000
_cell.angle_alpha   90.00
_cell.angle_beta   90.00
_cell.angle_gamma   90.00
#
_symmetry.space_group_name_H-M   'P 1'
#
loop_
_entity.id
_entity.type
_entity.pdbx_description
1 polymer ?
#
loop_
_entity_poly.entity_id
_entity_poly.type
_entity_poly.pdbx_seq_one_letter_code
_entity_poly.pdbx_strand_id
1 'polypeptide(L)'
;MKQIVDAYTAEGIDVHLYFSIIDWNHKGYRPAPPETRQDSIAYETFKEFTRNQLIELLTDYPAIKGLWFDGSWDKAWMNEAAWVDTLGLELRKLHPGLIIGSRFRADEYGKRHYDSNGDLIDDYDQTWERDLPNSLEDLNGSDWDCVMTIPENQWGYHAEWRGYVKTSYDLLEMMVKAVSLNGNFVLNFGPDGKGNIRSEETKLAKEIGDWMKINKEAIYGTSHSTVQKQDWGYFTQKGNKLYMCVFNRPINNLLKIEIPKGGIIPMKAYFLENNQETEIQNAGKNKRNSSLYHVAVPASYKTDRPFVIVLEMQENTKEEGEYQQAKI
;
A
#
# COMPACT_ATOMS: atom_id res chain seq x y z
N MET A 1 -17.00 9.59 16.42
CA MET A 1 -16.34 9.74 15.11
C MET A 1 -15.67 11.10 14.95
N LYS A 2 -16.38 12.24 15.10
CA LYS A 2 -15.84 13.60 14.88
C LYS A 2 -14.49 13.86 15.58
N GLN A 3 -14.36 13.54 16.87
CA GLN A 3 -13.11 13.75 17.63
C GLN A 3 -11.91 13.01 17.01
N ILE A 4 -12.12 11.82 16.45
CA ILE A 4 -11.06 11.03 15.79
C ILE A 4 -10.67 11.72 14.48
N VAL A 5 -11.64 12.07 13.64
CA VAL A 5 -11.38 12.76 12.37
C VAL A 5 -10.63 14.07 12.63
N ASP A 6 -11.10 14.89 13.57
CA ASP A 6 -10.49 16.18 13.91
C ASP A 6 -9.02 15.98 14.42
N ALA A 7 -8.78 14.99 15.27
CA ALA A 7 -7.46 14.74 15.84
C ALA A 7 -6.43 14.32 14.78
N TYR A 8 -6.78 13.38 13.90
CA TYR A 8 -5.88 12.96 12.81
C TYR A 8 -5.65 14.07 11.80
N THR A 9 -6.70 14.82 11.43
CA THR A 9 -6.59 15.96 10.51
C THR A 9 -5.69 17.05 11.09
N ALA A 10 -5.76 17.32 12.40
CA ALA A 10 -4.90 18.31 13.07
C ALA A 10 -3.42 17.92 13.03
N GLU A 11 -3.10 16.63 12.97
CA GLU A 11 -1.74 16.12 12.79
C GLU A 11 -1.30 16.02 11.31
N GLY A 12 -2.13 16.50 10.38
CA GLY A 12 -1.85 16.46 8.93
C GLY A 12 -1.99 15.07 8.32
N ILE A 13 -2.79 14.20 8.95
CA ILE A 13 -3.06 12.84 8.47
C ILE A 13 -4.41 12.83 7.76
N ASP A 14 -4.44 12.38 6.53
CA ASP A 14 -5.66 12.16 5.76
C ASP A 14 -6.46 11.01 6.36
N VAL A 15 -7.76 11.22 6.57
CA VAL A 15 -8.64 10.25 7.21
C VAL A 15 -9.48 9.53 6.16
N HIS A 16 -9.41 8.21 6.16
CA HIS A 16 -10.31 7.33 5.42
C HIS A 16 -11.15 6.54 6.40
N LEU A 17 -12.46 6.47 6.18
CA LEU A 17 -13.34 5.71 7.06
C LEU A 17 -13.58 4.30 6.51
N TYR A 18 -13.41 3.29 7.37
CA TYR A 18 -13.82 1.93 7.08
C TYR A 18 -15.35 1.83 7.08
N PHE A 19 -15.89 1.20 6.04
CA PHE A 19 -17.32 0.93 5.92
C PHE A 19 -17.55 -0.52 5.50
N SER A 20 -18.20 -1.30 6.38
CA SER A 20 -18.63 -2.65 6.03
C SER A 20 -19.97 -2.58 5.29
N ILE A 21 -19.99 -3.15 4.08
CA ILE A 21 -21.22 -3.39 3.33
C ILE A 21 -22.05 -4.48 4.02
N ILE A 22 -21.38 -5.43 4.70
CA ILE A 22 -22.02 -6.51 5.44
C ILE A 22 -22.56 -5.96 6.75
N ASP A 23 -23.88 -5.93 6.91
CA ASP A 23 -24.56 -5.57 8.16
C ASP A 23 -25.48 -6.70 8.62
N TRP A 24 -24.93 -7.63 9.37
CA TRP A 24 -25.68 -8.78 9.89
C TRP A 24 -26.84 -8.39 10.83
N ASN A 25 -26.85 -7.18 11.35
CA ASN A 25 -27.90 -6.71 12.25
C ASN A 25 -29.10 -6.09 11.53
N HIS A 26 -28.91 -5.61 10.28
CA HIS A 26 -30.01 -5.02 9.52
C HIS A 26 -30.93 -6.10 8.96
N LYS A 27 -32.25 -6.00 9.23
CA LYS A 27 -33.23 -7.03 8.85
C LYS A 27 -33.37 -7.27 7.34
N GLY A 28 -32.99 -6.30 6.53
CA GLY A 28 -32.98 -6.39 5.07
C GLY A 28 -31.68 -6.91 4.47
N TYR A 29 -30.60 -6.98 5.26
CA TYR A 29 -29.34 -7.52 4.76
C TYR A 29 -29.46 -9.01 4.42
N ARG A 30 -28.78 -9.41 3.35
CA ARG A 30 -28.65 -10.82 2.94
C ARG A 30 -27.44 -11.03 2.04
N PRO A 31 -26.72 -12.15 2.17
CA PRO A 31 -25.55 -12.46 1.33
C PRO A 31 -25.94 -12.99 -0.06
N ALA A 32 -27.14 -13.60 -0.20
CA ALA A 32 -27.66 -14.15 -1.45
C ALA A 32 -28.75 -13.23 -2.05
N PRO A 33 -28.94 -13.25 -3.38
CA PRO A 33 -30.01 -12.49 -4.03
C PRO A 33 -31.38 -12.79 -3.45
N PRO A 34 -32.29 -11.79 -3.42
CA PRO A 34 -33.68 -11.99 -2.97
C PRO A 34 -34.42 -13.06 -3.77
N GLU A 35 -35.06 -13.99 -3.10
CA GLU A 35 -35.82 -15.08 -3.74
C GLU A 35 -37.35 -14.78 -3.81
N THR A 36 -37.86 -13.97 -2.89
CA THR A 36 -39.24 -13.60 -2.82
C THR A 36 -39.44 -12.10 -3.00
N ARG A 37 -40.68 -11.68 -3.33
CA ARG A 37 -41.03 -10.25 -3.37
C ARG A 37 -40.78 -9.55 -2.03
N GLN A 38 -41.06 -10.24 -0.90
CA GLN A 38 -40.82 -9.67 0.41
C GLN A 38 -39.34 -9.49 0.70
N ASP A 39 -38.50 -10.44 0.26
CA ASP A 39 -37.05 -10.32 0.36
C ASP A 39 -36.52 -9.14 -0.46
N SER A 40 -37.05 -8.97 -1.68
CA SER A 40 -36.67 -7.82 -2.52
C SER A 40 -37.02 -6.50 -1.85
N ILE A 41 -38.22 -6.37 -1.28
CA ILE A 41 -38.63 -5.16 -0.54
C ILE A 41 -37.70 -4.92 0.66
N ALA A 42 -37.37 -5.95 1.43
CA ALA A 42 -36.47 -5.83 2.57
C ALA A 42 -35.04 -5.44 2.14
N TYR A 43 -34.56 -5.98 1.04
CA TYR A 43 -33.23 -5.66 0.50
C TYR A 43 -33.18 -4.22 -0.05
N GLU A 44 -34.23 -3.72 -0.69
CA GLU A 44 -34.33 -2.30 -1.07
C GLU A 44 -34.23 -1.37 0.15
N THR A 45 -34.84 -1.73 1.29
CA THR A 45 -34.71 -0.92 2.51
C THR A 45 -33.26 -0.96 3.06
N PHE A 46 -32.56 -2.07 2.89
CA PHE A 46 -31.14 -2.19 3.25
C PHE A 46 -30.27 -1.31 2.34
N LYS A 47 -30.47 -1.33 1.03
CA LYS A 47 -29.74 -0.47 0.10
C LYS A 47 -29.94 1.02 0.42
N GLU A 48 -31.16 1.43 0.66
CA GLU A 48 -31.48 2.81 1.04
C GLU A 48 -30.84 3.20 2.39
N PHE A 49 -30.85 2.31 3.37
CA PHE A 49 -30.17 2.49 4.65
C PHE A 49 -28.66 2.68 4.46
N THR A 50 -28.02 1.80 3.68
CA THR A 50 -26.59 1.88 3.35
C THR A 50 -26.26 3.20 2.66
N ARG A 51 -27.04 3.58 1.65
CA ARG A 51 -26.88 4.85 0.95
C ARG A 51 -26.94 6.04 1.90
N ASN A 52 -27.94 6.07 2.80
CA ASN A 52 -28.12 7.16 3.74
C ASN A 52 -26.98 7.25 4.76
N GLN A 53 -26.45 6.12 5.25
CA GLN A 53 -25.26 6.10 6.10
C GLN A 53 -24.04 6.69 5.40
N LEU A 54 -23.80 6.35 4.14
CA LEU A 54 -22.69 6.87 3.37
C LEU A 54 -22.79 8.38 3.14
N ILE A 55 -24.00 8.87 2.82
CA ILE A 55 -24.27 10.32 2.69
C ILE A 55 -24.04 11.03 4.02
N GLU A 56 -24.52 10.47 5.15
CA GLU A 56 -24.31 11.01 6.49
C GLU A 56 -22.82 11.13 6.81
N LEU A 57 -22.03 10.07 6.55
CA LEU A 57 -20.58 10.10 6.77
C LEU A 57 -19.87 11.21 5.98
N LEU A 58 -20.22 11.39 4.71
CA LEU A 58 -19.61 12.42 3.87
C LEU A 58 -20.07 13.83 4.22
N THR A 59 -21.30 13.97 4.73
CA THR A 59 -21.87 15.26 5.12
C THR A 59 -21.37 15.71 6.49
N ASP A 60 -21.36 14.80 7.46
CA ASP A 60 -21.01 15.13 8.85
C ASP A 60 -19.48 15.19 9.07
N TYR A 61 -18.70 14.55 8.19
CA TYR A 61 -17.23 14.51 8.28
C TYR A 61 -16.57 14.97 6.98
N PRO A 62 -16.74 16.23 6.56
CA PRO A 62 -16.24 16.72 5.26
C PRO A 62 -14.71 16.76 5.14
N ALA A 63 -13.98 16.55 6.23
CA ALA A 63 -12.52 16.48 6.23
C ALA A 63 -11.95 15.11 5.82
N ILE A 64 -12.77 14.07 5.72
CA ILE A 64 -12.30 12.76 5.27
C ILE A 64 -11.88 12.81 3.81
N LYS A 65 -10.96 11.91 3.41
CA LYS A 65 -10.43 11.83 2.04
C LYS A 65 -10.91 10.60 1.30
N GLY A 66 -11.37 9.58 2.01
CA GLY A 66 -11.80 8.36 1.38
C GLY A 66 -12.68 7.47 2.24
N LEU A 67 -13.23 6.47 1.59
CA LEU A 67 -13.97 5.36 2.20
C LEU A 67 -13.25 4.06 1.87
N TRP A 68 -12.91 3.29 2.89
CA TRP A 68 -12.34 1.97 2.77
C TRP A 68 -13.45 0.94 2.97
N PHE A 69 -13.91 0.36 1.87
CA PHE A 69 -15.04 -0.60 1.87
C PHE A 69 -14.60 -2.02 2.16
N ASP A 70 -15.54 -2.81 2.68
CA ASP A 70 -15.36 -4.24 2.89
C ASP A 70 -16.71 -4.98 2.71
N GLY A 71 -16.66 -6.24 2.24
CA GLY A 71 -17.83 -7.08 2.13
C GLY A 71 -18.58 -7.04 0.80
N SER A 72 -18.00 -6.50 -0.27
CA SER A 72 -18.66 -6.41 -1.59
C SER A 72 -18.77 -7.75 -2.34
N TRP A 73 -18.20 -8.82 -1.82
CA TRP A 73 -18.22 -10.17 -2.43
C TRP A 73 -19.52 -10.94 -2.21
N ASP A 74 -20.48 -10.41 -1.45
CA ASP A 74 -21.79 -11.02 -1.32
C ASP A 74 -22.55 -10.96 -2.65
N LYS A 75 -23.11 -12.10 -3.06
CA LYS A 75 -23.81 -12.22 -4.36
C LYS A 75 -24.99 -11.25 -4.48
N ALA A 76 -25.68 -10.93 -3.39
CA ALA A 76 -26.75 -9.94 -3.41
C ALA A 76 -26.21 -8.56 -3.81
N TRP A 77 -25.07 -8.14 -3.24
CA TRP A 77 -24.43 -6.86 -3.57
C TRP A 77 -23.85 -6.85 -4.98
N MET A 78 -23.15 -7.92 -5.38
CA MET A 78 -22.60 -8.06 -6.71
C MET A 78 -23.64 -7.98 -7.82
N ASN A 79 -24.86 -8.49 -7.56
CA ASN A 79 -25.98 -8.40 -8.50
C ASN A 79 -26.53 -6.97 -8.66
N GLU A 80 -26.25 -6.08 -7.74
CA GLU A 80 -26.67 -4.67 -7.78
C GLU A 80 -25.64 -3.74 -8.43
N ALA A 81 -24.76 -4.28 -9.24
CA ALA A 81 -23.62 -3.58 -9.85
C ALA A 81 -24.00 -2.19 -10.42
N ALA A 82 -25.08 -2.09 -11.22
CA ALA A 82 -25.50 -0.82 -11.82
C ALA A 82 -25.97 0.22 -10.76
N TRP A 83 -26.61 -0.26 -9.69
CA TRP A 83 -27.00 0.61 -8.58
C TRP A 83 -25.77 1.06 -7.78
N VAL A 84 -24.80 0.16 -7.51
CA VAL A 84 -23.55 0.48 -6.81
C VAL A 84 -22.73 1.50 -7.61
N ASP A 85 -22.64 1.35 -8.94
CA ASP A 85 -21.95 2.31 -9.81
C ASP A 85 -22.61 3.69 -9.74
N THR A 86 -23.97 3.74 -9.76
CA THR A 86 -24.73 4.98 -9.60
C THR A 86 -24.48 5.62 -8.22
N LEU A 87 -24.46 4.80 -7.17
CA LEU A 87 -24.14 5.27 -5.81
C LEU A 87 -22.73 5.85 -5.74
N GLY A 88 -21.75 5.18 -6.33
CA GLY A 88 -20.38 5.69 -6.38
C GLY A 88 -20.26 7.07 -7.04
N LEU A 89 -20.98 7.29 -8.16
CA LEU A 89 -21.05 8.59 -8.81
C LEU A 89 -21.74 9.65 -7.91
N GLU A 90 -22.80 9.29 -7.20
CA GLU A 90 -23.47 10.17 -6.25
C GLU A 90 -22.53 10.59 -5.11
N LEU A 91 -21.81 9.64 -4.50
CA LEU A 91 -20.86 9.90 -3.42
C LEU A 91 -19.72 10.83 -3.88
N ARG A 92 -19.16 10.61 -5.07
CA ARG A 92 -18.12 11.47 -5.65
C ARG A 92 -18.63 12.86 -6.01
N LYS A 93 -19.90 12.98 -6.41
CA LYS A 93 -20.54 14.29 -6.64
C LYS A 93 -20.75 15.04 -5.33
N LEU A 94 -21.13 14.33 -4.27
CA LEU A 94 -21.32 14.93 -2.93
C LEU A 94 -19.98 15.35 -2.32
N HIS A 95 -18.93 14.57 -2.54
CA HIS A 95 -17.59 14.79 -2.00
C HIS A 95 -16.52 14.70 -3.11
N PRO A 96 -16.26 15.80 -3.86
CA PRO A 96 -15.26 15.80 -4.92
C PRO A 96 -13.86 15.43 -4.42
N GLY A 97 -13.19 14.51 -5.12
CA GLY A 97 -11.90 13.98 -4.72
C GLY A 97 -11.94 12.82 -3.72
N LEU A 98 -13.14 12.28 -3.44
CA LEU A 98 -13.31 11.10 -2.60
C LEU A 98 -12.59 9.89 -3.20
N ILE A 99 -11.73 9.26 -2.41
CA ILE A 99 -11.02 8.03 -2.78
C ILE A 99 -11.85 6.81 -2.37
N ILE A 100 -12.09 5.91 -3.32
CA ILE A 100 -12.88 4.68 -3.13
C ILE A 100 -12.08 3.49 -3.65
N GLY A 101 -11.82 2.50 -2.80
CA GLY A 101 -11.13 1.27 -3.18
C GLY A 101 -12.04 0.22 -3.85
N SER A 102 -11.42 -0.78 -4.45
CA SER A 102 -12.09 -1.80 -5.27
C SER A 102 -13.14 -2.63 -4.52
N ARG A 103 -13.03 -2.76 -3.21
CA ARG A 103 -14.01 -3.51 -2.39
C ARG A 103 -15.38 -2.83 -2.26
N PHE A 104 -15.56 -1.66 -2.85
CA PHE A 104 -16.90 -1.06 -3.01
C PHE A 104 -17.69 -1.78 -4.09
N ARG A 105 -17.05 -2.11 -5.20
CA ARG A 105 -17.63 -2.70 -6.40
C ARG A 105 -16.71 -3.82 -6.89
N ALA A 106 -16.37 -4.80 -6.04
CA ALA A 106 -15.46 -5.87 -6.36
C ALA A 106 -16.19 -7.18 -6.70
N ASP A 107 -15.46 -8.10 -7.34
CA ASP A 107 -15.81 -9.51 -7.36
C ASP A 107 -15.53 -10.17 -5.98
N GLU A 108 -15.69 -11.48 -5.90
CA GLU A 108 -15.45 -12.25 -4.68
C GLU A 108 -13.99 -12.18 -4.15
N TYR A 109 -13.04 -11.70 -4.98
CA TYR A 109 -11.63 -11.57 -4.63
C TYR A 109 -11.20 -10.11 -4.38
N GLY A 110 -12.11 -9.15 -4.49
CA GLY A 110 -11.80 -7.73 -4.29
C GLY A 110 -11.11 -7.05 -5.47
N LYS A 111 -11.08 -7.67 -6.66
CA LYS A 111 -10.40 -7.13 -7.84
C LYS A 111 -11.09 -5.89 -8.39
N ARG A 112 -10.28 -5.00 -8.94
CA ARG A 112 -10.75 -3.81 -9.67
C ARG A 112 -11.59 -4.19 -10.89
N HIS A 113 -12.60 -3.35 -11.17
CA HIS A 113 -13.46 -3.49 -12.32
C HIS A 113 -13.33 -2.31 -13.28
N TYR A 114 -13.59 -2.58 -14.54
CA TYR A 114 -13.67 -1.57 -15.60
C TYR A 114 -15.11 -1.38 -16.01
N ASP A 115 -15.46 -0.14 -16.35
CA ASP A 115 -16.75 0.16 -16.97
C ASP A 115 -16.78 -0.27 -18.46
N SER A 116 -17.90 0.01 -19.14
CA SER A 116 -18.07 -0.34 -20.57
C SER A 116 -17.12 0.42 -21.50
N ASN A 117 -16.51 1.51 -21.05
CA ASN A 117 -15.54 2.30 -21.81
C ASN A 117 -14.10 1.85 -21.57
N GLY A 118 -13.88 0.96 -20.61
CA GLY A 118 -12.56 0.51 -20.17
C GLY A 118 -11.91 1.40 -19.10
N ASP A 119 -12.69 2.31 -18.51
CA ASP A 119 -12.23 3.15 -17.39
C ASP A 119 -12.39 2.41 -16.05
N LEU A 120 -11.44 2.61 -15.13
CA LEU A 120 -11.52 2.03 -13.79
C LEU A 120 -12.66 2.66 -12.99
N ILE A 121 -13.48 1.83 -12.36
CA ILE A 121 -14.60 2.26 -11.52
C ILE A 121 -14.12 2.74 -10.15
N ASP A 122 -13.08 2.12 -9.64
CA ASP A 122 -12.44 2.41 -8.34
C ASP A 122 -11.07 3.08 -8.51
N ASP A 123 -10.52 3.64 -7.42
CA ASP A 123 -9.27 4.37 -7.45
C ASP A 123 -8.04 3.49 -7.21
N TYR A 124 -8.20 2.35 -6.50
CA TYR A 124 -7.10 1.43 -6.21
C TYR A 124 -7.58 0.01 -5.90
N ASP A 125 -6.70 -0.97 -6.08
CA ASP A 125 -6.96 -2.39 -5.84
C ASP A 125 -6.74 -2.78 -4.36
N GLN A 126 -7.72 -3.45 -3.75
CA GLN A 126 -7.72 -3.94 -2.38
C GLN A 126 -7.65 -5.48 -2.29
N THR A 127 -7.03 -6.13 -3.28
CA THR A 127 -6.92 -7.61 -3.30
C THR A 127 -6.03 -8.14 -2.17
N TRP A 128 -4.99 -7.39 -1.80
CA TRP A 128 -3.94 -7.87 -0.92
C TRP A 128 -4.25 -7.62 0.56
N GLU A 129 -4.47 -8.71 1.28
CA GLU A 129 -4.77 -8.71 2.71
C GLU A 129 -3.98 -9.80 3.43
N ARG A 130 -3.13 -9.41 4.39
CA ARG A 130 -2.22 -10.29 5.16
C ARG A 130 -1.24 -11.10 4.29
N ASP A 131 -1.16 -10.76 3.04
CA ASP A 131 -0.25 -11.32 2.05
C ASP A 131 0.25 -10.21 1.12
N LEU A 132 1.34 -10.46 0.40
CA LEU A 132 2.00 -9.51 -0.48
C LEU A 132 2.31 -10.14 -1.84
N PRO A 133 2.13 -9.42 -2.94
CA PRO A 133 2.54 -9.89 -4.26
C PRO A 133 4.03 -10.22 -4.28
N ASN A 134 4.42 -11.15 -5.14
CA ASN A 134 5.83 -11.48 -5.32
C ASN A 134 6.50 -10.63 -6.40
N SER A 135 5.69 -10.14 -7.36
CA SER A 135 6.15 -9.34 -8.49
C SER A 135 5.04 -8.39 -8.97
N LEU A 136 5.37 -7.48 -9.88
CA LEU A 136 4.40 -6.61 -10.54
C LEU A 136 3.38 -7.37 -11.39
N GLU A 137 3.72 -8.59 -11.83
CA GLU A 137 2.83 -9.44 -12.64
C GLU A 137 1.63 -9.98 -11.84
N ASP A 138 1.74 -9.99 -10.50
CA ASP A 138 0.66 -10.44 -9.61
C ASP A 138 -0.40 -9.35 -9.38
N LEU A 139 -0.16 -8.11 -9.86
CA LEU A 139 -0.99 -6.93 -9.56
C LEU A 139 -2.06 -6.69 -10.61
N ASN A 140 -3.20 -6.13 -10.17
CA ASN A 140 -4.28 -5.62 -11.01
C ASN A 140 -4.15 -4.10 -11.22
N GLY A 141 -3.05 -3.65 -11.82
CA GLY A 141 -2.79 -2.23 -12.04
C GLY A 141 -1.71 -1.66 -11.11
N SER A 142 -1.52 -0.35 -11.18
CA SER A 142 -0.42 0.36 -10.51
C SER A 142 -0.75 0.83 -9.10
N ASP A 143 -2.03 1.06 -8.82
CA ASP A 143 -2.49 1.62 -7.55
C ASP A 143 -3.16 0.53 -6.73
N TRP A 144 -2.55 0.20 -5.60
CA TRP A 144 -3.02 -0.87 -4.72
C TRP A 144 -2.60 -0.65 -3.28
N ASP A 145 -3.30 -1.29 -2.35
CA ASP A 145 -2.90 -1.35 -0.96
C ASP A 145 -2.65 -2.79 -0.49
N CYS A 146 -1.92 -2.90 0.63
CA CYS A 146 -1.78 -4.14 1.38
C CYS A 146 -2.10 -3.86 2.83
N VAL A 147 -3.13 -4.52 3.34
CA VAL A 147 -3.54 -4.42 4.74
C VAL A 147 -2.90 -5.53 5.57
N MET A 148 -2.16 -5.16 6.61
CA MET A 148 -1.41 -6.08 7.45
C MET A 148 -1.76 -5.91 8.92
N THR A 149 -1.95 -7.03 9.62
CA THR A 149 -2.11 -7.06 11.09
C THR A 149 -0.76 -7.18 11.80
N ILE A 150 -0.63 -6.60 12.99
CA ILE A 150 0.54 -6.79 13.86
C ILE A 150 0.53 -8.21 14.46
N PRO A 151 -0.49 -8.64 15.18
CA PRO A 151 -0.63 -10.05 15.53
C PRO A 151 -1.06 -10.87 14.31
N GLU A 152 -0.63 -12.13 14.24
CA GLU A 152 -1.04 -13.03 13.17
C GLU A 152 -2.56 -13.18 13.12
N ASN A 153 -3.15 -12.84 11.96
CA ASN A 153 -4.60 -12.98 11.68
C ASN A 153 -5.55 -12.30 12.70
N GLN A 154 -5.09 -11.27 13.42
CA GLN A 154 -5.89 -10.61 14.45
C GLN A 154 -6.12 -9.13 14.13
N TRP A 155 -7.33 -8.77 13.67
CA TRP A 155 -7.71 -7.39 13.36
C TRP A 155 -8.06 -6.57 14.61
N GLY A 156 -8.95 -7.09 15.43
CA GLY A 156 -9.39 -6.41 16.64
C GLY A 156 -8.57 -6.76 17.88
N TYR A 157 -8.86 -6.08 18.97
CA TYR A 157 -8.26 -6.37 20.27
C TYR A 157 -8.65 -7.75 20.79
N HIS A 158 -7.67 -8.50 21.29
CA HIS A 158 -7.87 -9.77 21.99
C HIS A 158 -6.97 -9.83 23.23
N ALA A 159 -7.57 -9.76 24.43
CA ALA A 159 -6.85 -9.65 25.69
C ALA A 159 -5.86 -10.81 25.96
N GLU A 160 -6.21 -12.01 25.53
CA GLU A 160 -5.45 -13.25 25.77
C GLU A 160 -4.78 -13.79 24.49
N TRP A 161 -4.42 -12.91 23.55
CA TRP A 161 -3.73 -13.34 22.34
C TRP A 161 -2.40 -14.01 22.70
N ARG A 162 -2.20 -15.21 22.15
CA ARG A 162 -0.99 -16.05 22.36
C ARG A 162 -0.32 -16.48 21.07
N GLY A 163 -0.79 -15.98 19.93
CA GLY A 163 -0.20 -16.26 18.63
C GLY A 163 1.06 -15.45 18.36
N TYR A 164 1.61 -15.62 17.17
CA TYR A 164 2.75 -14.87 16.70
C TYR A 164 2.42 -13.37 16.60
N VAL A 165 3.35 -12.53 17.03
CA VAL A 165 3.31 -11.08 16.87
C VAL A 165 4.51 -10.67 16.04
N LYS A 166 4.27 -10.00 14.93
CA LYS A 166 5.32 -9.53 14.02
C LYS A 166 6.23 -8.54 14.72
N THR A 167 7.51 -8.62 14.42
CA THR A 167 8.50 -7.65 14.90
C THR A 167 8.47 -6.38 14.06
N SER A 168 9.09 -5.30 14.54
CA SER A 168 9.28 -4.08 13.72
C SER A 168 10.11 -4.37 12.46
N TYR A 169 11.02 -5.34 12.52
CA TYR A 169 11.80 -5.79 11.37
C TYR A 169 10.90 -6.43 10.30
N ASP A 170 10.03 -7.36 10.67
CA ASP A 170 9.07 -8.01 9.77
C ASP A 170 8.16 -6.97 9.10
N LEU A 171 7.62 -6.03 9.90
CA LEU A 171 6.70 -4.99 9.42
C LEU A 171 7.39 -3.99 8.48
N LEU A 172 8.65 -3.62 8.77
CA LEU A 172 9.46 -2.79 7.88
C LEU A 172 9.76 -3.50 6.57
N GLU A 173 10.09 -4.80 6.60
CA GLU A 173 10.32 -5.58 5.38
C GLU A 173 9.05 -5.67 4.52
N MET A 174 7.90 -5.94 5.13
CA MET A 174 6.60 -5.97 4.44
C MET A 174 6.26 -4.61 3.83
N MET A 175 6.44 -3.52 4.57
CA MET A 175 6.21 -2.16 4.07
C MET A 175 7.12 -1.83 2.88
N VAL A 176 8.41 -2.09 3.00
CA VAL A 176 9.36 -1.81 1.91
C VAL A 176 9.08 -2.70 0.70
N LYS A 177 8.71 -3.97 0.89
CA LYS A 177 8.29 -4.86 -0.20
C LYS A 177 7.06 -4.29 -0.92
N ALA A 178 6.03 -3.83 -0.19
CA ALA A 178 4.83 -3.22 -0.79
C ALA A 178 5.21 -1.99 -1.62
N VAL A 179 5.98 -1.05 -1.05
CA VAL A 179 6.41 0.18 -1.72
C VAL A 179 7.30 -0.11 -2.93
N SER A 180 8.18 -1.12 -2.85
CA SER A 180 9.04 -1.53 -3.97
C SER A 180 8.26 -2.07 -5.18
N LEU A 181 7.01 -2.46 -4.97
CA LEU A 181 6.04 -2.89 -5.98
C LEU A 181 4.96 -1.82 -6.26
N ASN A 182 5.23 -0.56 -5.90
CA ASN A 182 4.36 0.60 -6.09
C ASN A 182 3.06 0.57 -5.28
N GLY A 183 3.04 -0.17 -4.15
CA GLY A 183 1.88 -0.30 -3.28
C GLY A 183 1.91 0.60 -2.06
N ASN A 184 0.75 0.77 -1.44
CA ASN A 184 0.58 1.41 -0.15
C ASN A 184 0.49 0.35 0.95
N PHE A 185 1.15 0.58 2.07
CA PHE A 185 1.14 -0.34 3.20
C PHE A 185 0.21 0.19 4.30
N VAL A 186 -0.82 -0.58 4.64
CA VAL A 186 -1.78 -0.25 5.69
C VAL A 186 -1.53 -1.15 6.89
N LEU A 187 -1.10 -0.58 8.01
CA LEU A 187 -0.82 -1.32 9.25
C LEU A 187 -1.97 -1.16 10.24
N ASN A 188 -2.56 -2.29 10.62
CA ASN A 188 -3.70 -2.33 11.54
C ASN A 188 -3.25 -2.36 13.00
N PHE A 189 -3.89 -1.51 13.81
CA PHE A 189 -3.82 -1.52 15.27
C PHE A 189 -5.19 -1.86 15.85
N GLY A 190 -5.23 -2.74 16.85
CA GLY A 190 -6.45 -3.18 17.51
C GLY A 190 -6.66 -2.54 18.89
N PRO A 191 -7.30 -1.35 19.01
CA PRO A 191 -7.53 -0.73 20.32
C PRO A 191 -8.51 -1.57 21.17
N ASP A 192 -8.35 -1.51 22.46
CA ASP A 192 -9.30 -2.09 23.42
C ASP A 192 -10.63 -1.32 23.46
N GLY A 193 -11.62 -1.80 24.23
CA GLY A 193 -12.93 -1.16 24.34
C GLY A 193 -12.93 0.25 24.94
N LYS A 194 -11.78 0.73 25.45
CA LYS A 194 -11.56 2.09 25.95
C LYS A 194 -10.75 2.95 24.98
N GLY A 195 -10.33 2.39 23.85
CA GLY A 195 -9.50 3.07 22.85
C GLY A 195 -8.00 3.01 23.12
N ASN A 196 -7.54 2.20 24.07
CA ASN A 196 -6.11 2.07 24.35
C ASN A 196 -5.45 1.12 23.34
N ILE A 197 -4.32 1.52 22.79
CA ILE A 197 -3.43 0.66 22.01
C ILE A 197 -2.52 -0.10 22.97
N ARG A 198 -2.23 -1.38 22.72
CA ARG A 198 -1.32 -2.18 23.52
C ARG A 198 0.07 -1.56 23.58
N SER A 199 0.75 -1.73 24.71
CA SER A 199 2.11 -1.23 24.90
C SER A 199 3.10 -1.82 23.88
N GLU A 200 2.93 -3.09 23.51
CA GLU A 200 3.74 -3.78 22.49
C GLU A 200 3.54 -3.17 21.11
N GLU A 201 2.31 -2.90 20.73
CA GLU A 201 1.97 -2.27 19.43
C GLU A 201 2.46 -0.81 19.39
N THR A 202 2.32 -0.08 20.50
CA THR A 202 2.85 1.30 20.64
C THR A 202 4.37 1.31 20.50
N LYS A 203 5.07 0.32 21.09
CA LYS A 203 6.52 0.17 20.95
C LYS A 203 6.91 -0.10 19.48
N LEU A 204 6.21 -1.02 18.81
CA LEU A 204 6.46 -1.31 17.39
C LEU A 204 6.23 -0.08 16.51
N ALA A 205 5.14 0.65 16.73
CA ALA A 205 4.86 1.90 16.01
C ALA A 205 5.99 2.92 16.20
N LYS A 206 6.53 3.03 17.41
CA LYS A 206 7.66 3.92 17.70
C LYS A 206 8.93 3.47 16.99
N GLU A 207 9.25 2.18 16.99
CA GLU A 207 10.43 1.63 16.31
C GLU A 207 10.36 1.86 14.79
N ILE A 208 9.19 1.64 14.18
CA ILE A 208 8.93 1.94 12.76
C ILE A 208 9.04 3.44 12.51
N GLY A 209 8.44 4.27 13.36
CA GLY A 209 8.51 5.72 13.25
C GLY A 209 9.94 6.27 13.36
N ASP A 210 10.77 5.71 14.25
CA ASP A 210 12.18 6.09 14.39
C ASP A 210 13.00 5.70 13.14
N TRP A 211 12.71 4.54 12.52
CA TRP A 211 13.30 4.16 11.24
C TRP A 211 12.84 5.09 10.10
N MET A 212 11.56 5.43 10.07
CA MET A 212 10.99 6.33 9.05
C MET A 212 11.55 7.75 9.13
N LYS A 213 11.87 8.27 10.31
CA LYS A 213 12.51 9.61 10.46
C LYS A 213 13.81 9.72 9.66
N ILE A 214 14.55 8.62 9.53
CA ILE A 214 15.81 8.55 8.81
C ILE A 214 15.57 8.22 7.33
N ASN A 215 14.69 7.24 7.05
CA ASN A 215 14.62 6.58 5.76
C ASN A 215 13.39 6.98 4.92
N LYS A 216 12.57 7.94 5.34
CA LYS A 216 11.34 8.34 4.67
C LYS A 216 11.51 8.72 3.19
N GLU A 217 12.69 9.21 2.80
CA GLU A 217 13.00 9.56 1.41
C GLU A 217 12.96 8.34 0.48
N ALA A 218 13.32 7.15 1.01
CA ALA A 218 13.27 5.88 0.30
C ALA A 218 11.86 5.28 0.21
N ILE A 219 10.85 5.90 0.87
CA ILE A 219 9.48 5.39 0.97
C ILE A 219 8.49 6.34 0.30
N TYR A 220 8.45 7.61 0.76
CA TYR A 220 7.44 8.56 0.29
C TYR A 220 7.74 9.13 -1.09
N GLY A 221 6.77 8.99 -2.00
CA GLY A 221 6.86 9.50 -3.36
C GLY A 221 7.91 8.79 -4.21
N THR A 222 8.22 7.53 -3.86
CA THR A 222 9.01 6.64 -4.69
C THR A 222 8.10 5.78 -5.58
N SER A 223 8.68 5.19 -6.60
CA SER A 223 8.06 4.20 -7.48
C SER A 223 8.86 2.89 -7.46
N HIS A 224 8.32 1.86 -8.12
CA HIS A 224 9.08 0.64 -8.38
C HIS A 224 10.33 0.92 -9.23
N SER A 225 11.31 0.07 -9.10
CA SER A 225 12.55 0.12 -9.88
C SER A 225 12.56 -0.94 -10.99
N THR A 226 13.27 -0.66 -12.08
CA THR A 226 13.60 -1.66 -13.10
C THR A 226 14.66 -2.67 -12.61
N VAL A 227 15.37 -2.34 -11.52
CA VAL A 227 16.32 -3.24 -10.86
C VAL A 227 15.53 -4.17 -9.94
N GLN A 228 15.61 -5.45 -10.20
CA GLN A 228 14.84 -6.45 -9.44
C GLN A 228 15.40 -6.66 -8.03
N LYS A 229 14.54 -7.08 -7.10
CA LYS A 229 14.87 -7.54 -5.76
C LYS A 229 16.13 -8.43 -5.76
N GLN A 230 16.99 -8.23 -4.78
CA GLN A 230 18.15 -9.06 -4.51
C GLN A 230 17.96 -9.83 -3.18
N ASP A 231 18.84 -10.82 -2.91
CA ASP A 231 18.76 -11.63 -1.68
C ASP A 231 18.94 -10.80 -0.40
N TRP A 232 19.58 -9.63 -0.49
CA TRP A 232 19.80 -8.75 0.65
C TRP A 232 18.65 -7.75 0.87
N GLY A 233 17.68 -7.56 -0.06
CA GLY A 233 16.57 -6.64 0.11
C GLY A 233 15.96 -6.11 -1.18
N TYR A 234 15.41 -4.92 -1.13
CA TYR A 234 14.53 -4.34 -2.14
C TYR A 234 15.05 -3.01 -2.66
N PHE A 235 14.48 -2.59 -3.80
CA PHE A 235 14.76 -1.28 -4.39
C PHE A 235 13.50 -0.44 -4.48
N THR A 236 13.63 0.85 -4.19
CA THR A 236 12.66 1.89 -4.55
C THR A 236 13.38 2.97 -5.36
N GLN A 237 12.66 3.77 -6.14
CA GLN A 237 13.27 4.75 -7.02
C GLN A 237 12.55 6.10 -6.97
N LYS A 238 13.33 7.19 -7.03
CA LYS A 238 12.79 8.55 -7.17
C LYS A 238 13.74 9.39 -8.02
N GLY A 239 13.29 9.75 -9.22
CA GLY A 239 14.15 10.42 -10.19
C GLY A 239 15.39 9.59 -10.51
N ASN A 240 16.57 10.20 -10.41
CA ASN A 240 17.85 9.55 -10.62
C ASN A 240 18.41 8.82 -9.38
N LYS A 241 17.66 8.76 -8.28
CA LYS A 241 18.06 8.04 -7.06
C LYS A 241 17.41 6.67 -6.99
N LEU A 242 18.24 5.64 -6.82
CA LEU A 242 17.82 4.28 -6.51
C LEU A 242 18.16 3.98 -5.06
N TYR A 243 17.17 3.63 -4.27
CA TYR A 243 17.32 3.33 -2.84
C TYR A 243 17.43 1.81 -2.66
N MET A 244 18.57 1.37 -2.08
CA MET A 244 18.83 0.00 -1.68
C MET A 244 18.37 -0.18 -0.23
N CYS A 245 17.19 -0.74 -0.01
CA CYS A 245 16.68 -1.06 1.33
C CYS A 245 17.21 -2.43 1.76
N VAL A 246 18.22 -2.43 2.63
CA VAL A 246 18.99 -3.62 3.01
C VAL A 246 18.43 -4.24 4.27
N PHE A 247 17.93 -5.46 4.15
CA PHE A 247 17.43 -6.30 5.25
C PHE A 247 18.45 -7.40 5.61
N ASN A 248 19.00 -8.08 4.65
CA ASN A 248 19.92 -9.19 4.86
C ASN A 248 21.34 -8.80 4.43
N ARG A 249 22.16 -8.34 5.39
CA ARG A 249 23.54 -7.99 5.09
C ARG A 249 24.37 -9.24 4.72
N PRO A 250 24.99 -9.30 3.52
CA PRO A 250 25.84 -10.42 3.16
C PRO A 250 27.08 -10.55 4.04
N ILE A 251 27.52 -11.79 4.30
CA ILE A 251 28.68 -12.08 5.16
C ILE A 251 29.97 -11.41 4.63
N ASN A 252 30.12 -11.35 3.30
CA ASN A 252 31.25 -10.70 2.65
C ASN A 252 31.14 -9.18 2.58
N ASN A 253 30.06 -8.59 3.12
CA ASN A 253 29.77 -7.16 3.12
C ASN A 253 29.67 -6.52 1.72
N LEU A 254 29.37 -7.28 0.69
CA LEU A 254 29.21 -6.81 -0.68
C LEU A 254 27.75 -7.01 -1.12
N LEU A 255 27.05 -5.92 -1.35
CA LEU A 255 25.70 -5.92 -1.88
C LEU A 255 25.78 -6.02 -3.41
N LYS A 256 25.40 -7.17 -3.95
CA LYS A 256 25.36 -7.37 -5.40
C LYS A 256 24.16 -6.66 -6.00
N ILE A 257 24.37 -5.99 -7.14
CA ILE A 257 23.32 -5.36 -7.93
C ILE A 257 23.42 -5.87 -9.36
N GLU A 258 22.31 -6.25 -9.93
CA GLU A 258 22.20 -6.63 -11.33
C GLU A 258 21.34 -5.61 -12.07
N ILE A 259 21.97 -4.79 -12.92
CA ILE A 259 21.30 -3.80 -13.75
C ILE A 259 21.05 -4.39 -15.12
N PRO A 260 19.77 -4.45 -15.58
CA PRO A 260 19.43 -4.98 -16.90
C PRO A 260 20.20 -4.30 -18.04
N LYS A 261 20.36 -4.99 -19.17
CA LYS A 261 20.98 -4.41 -20.36
C LYS A 261 20.28 -3.11 -20.77
N GLY A 262 21.06 -2.05 -20.97
CA GLY A 262 20.53 -0.71 -21.30
C GLY A 262 20.04 0.09 -20.10
N GLY A 263 20.07 -0.47 -18.89
CA GLY A 263 19.75 0.25 -17.67
C GLY A 263 20.80 1.31 -17.32
N ILE A 264 20.40 2.28 -16.51
CA ILE A 264 21.22 3.40 -16.09
C ILE A 264 22.26 2.93 -15.09
N ILE A 265 23.50 3.40 -15.21
CA ILE A 265 24.61 2.99 -14.35
C ILE A 265 24.70 3.83 -13.05
N PRO A 266 25.09 3.22 -11.92
CA PRO A 266 25.33 3.95 -10.68
C PRO A 266 26.65 4.73 -10.75
N MET A 267 26.61 5.99 -10.31
CA MET A 267 27.77 6.89 -10.29
C MET A 267 28.32 7.08 -8.88
N LYS A 268 27.44 7.06 -7.87
CA LYS A 268 27.79 7.31 -6.49
C LYS A 268 26.92 6.47 -5.56
N ALA A 269 27.47 6.03 -4.43
CA ALA A 269 26.73 5.39 -3.35
C ALA A 269 27.02 6.02 -2.00
N TYR A 270 26.00 6.15 -1.16
CA TYR A 270 26.15 6.64 0.22
C TYR A 270 25.02 6.14 1.12
N PHE A 271 25.28 6.08 2.41
CA PHE A 271 24.27 5.74 3.41
C PHE A 271 23.28 6.90 3.58
N LEU A 272 21.97 6.63 3.49
CA LEU A 272 20.95 7.66 3.63
C LEU A 272 20.96 8.32 5.01
N GLU A 273 21.30 7.57 6.06
CA GLU A 273 21.31 8.02 7.45
C GLU A 273 22.28 9.19 7.71
N ASN A 274 23.47 9.16 7.07
CA ASN A 274 24.56 10.08 7.42
C ASN A 274 25.33 10.64 6.21
N ASN A 275 24.89 10.34 4.99
CA ASN A 275 25.53 10.70 3.73
C ASN A 275 26.99 10.21 3.57
N GLN A 276 27.42 9.25 4.40
CA GLN A 276 28.74 8.66 4.25
C GLN A 276 28.84 7.88 2.94
N GLU A 277 29.76 8.28 2.08
CA GLU A 277 30.01 7.58 0.81
C GLU A 277 30.56 6.17 1.05
N THR A 278 30.21 5.28 0.12
CA THR A 278 30.75 3.91 0.08
C THR A 278 31.14 3.52 -1.34
N GLU A 279 31.98 2.50 -1.43
CA GLU A 279 32.56 2.06 -2.69
C GLU A 279 31.56 1.32 -3.57
N ILE A 280 31.58 1.64 -4.88
CA ILE A 280 30.88 0.89 -5.93
C ILE A 280 31.94 0.28 -6.84
N GLN A 281 31.93 -1.02 -7.01
CA GLN A 281 32.76 -1.76 -7.94
C GLN A 281 31.98 -2.30 -9.12
N ASN A 282 32.40 -2.02 -10.34
CA ASN A 282 31.91 -2.71 -11.52
C ASN A 282 32.50 -4.14 -11.55
N ALA A 283 31.63 -5.13 -11.45
CA ALA A 283 31.98 -6.56 -11.42
C ALA A 283 31.78 -7.24 -12.79
N GLY A 284 31.66 -6.44 -13.87
CA GLY A 284 31.51 -6.93 -15.23
C GLY A 284 30.06 -7.21 -15.62
N LYS A 285 29.86 -8.23 -16.46
CA LYS A 285 28.53 -8.61 -16.96
C LYS A 285 28.26 -10.09 -16.74
N ASN A 286 26.99 -10.41 -16.54
CA ASN A 286 26.56 -11.80 -16.48
C ASN A 286 26.25 -12.39 -17.88
N LYS A 287 25.86 -13.67 -17.90
CA LYS A 287 25.49 -14.39 -19.16
C LYS A 287 24.29 -13.76 -19.90
N ARG A 288 23.43 -12.99 -19.20
CA ARG A 288 22.30 -12.27 -19.77
C ARG A 288 22.67 -10.86 -20.24
N ASN A 289 23.97 -10.51 -20.21
CA ASN A 289 24.50 -9.19 -20.55
C ASN A 289 24.02 -8.05 -19.63
N SER A 290 23.47 -8.38 -18.44
CA SER A 290 23.22 -7.40 -17.38
C SER A 290 24.54 -6.96 -16.76
N SER A 291 24.66 -5.69 -16.40
CA SER A 291 25.83 -5.14 -15.70
C SER A 291 25.76 -5.50 -14.21
N LEU A 292 26.88 -6.00 -13.68
CA LEU A 292 27.00 -6.38 -12.28
C LEU A 292 27.81 -5.32 -11.53
N TYR A 293 27.29 -4.91 -10.37
CA TYR A 293 27.99 -4.02 -9.45
C TYR A 293 27.99 -4.62 -8.05
N HIS A 294 29.02 -4.27 -7.29
CA HIS A 294 29.08 -4.53 -5.85
C HIS A 294 29.14 -3.20 -5.12
N VAL A 295 28.30 -3.02 -4.11
CA VAL A 295 28.34 -1.89 -3.18
C VAL A 295 28.85 -2.40 -1.84
N ALA A 296 29.93 -1.80 -1.34
CA ALA A 296 30.55 -2.21 -0.10
C ALA A 296 29.78 -1.69 1.12
N VAL A 297 29.63 -2.53 2.14
CA VAL A 297 29.17 -2.11 3.48
C VAL A 297 30.39 -2.20 4.40
N PRO A 298 30.96 -1.06 4.84
CA PRO A 298 32.17 -1.09 5.68
C PRO A 298 31.96 -1.96 6.93
N ALA A 299 32.99 -2.73 7.31
CA ALA A 299 32.91 -3.59 8.52
C ALA A 299 32.71 -2.79 9.81
N SER A 300 33.06 -1.51 9.79
CA SER A 300 32.82 -0.55 10.89
C SER A 300 31.35 -0.11 11.00
N TYR A 301 30.57 -0.20 9.91
CA TYR A 301 29.15 0.12 9.94
C TYR A 301 28.40 -0.98 10.69
N LYS A 302 27.89 -0.67 11.86
CA LYS A 302 27.19 -1.60 12.75
C LYS A 302 25.76 -1.12 12.95
N THR A 303 24.79 -1.96 12.62
CA THR A 303 23.39 -1.74 12.88
C THR A 303 22.68 -3.09 13.03
N ASP A 304 21.67 -3.12 13.89
CA ASP A 304 20.73 -4.22 14.09
C ASP A 304 19.40 -3.98 13.35
N ARG A 305 19.30 -2.86 12.66
CA ARG A 305 18.10 -2.44 11.91
C ARG A 305 18.34 -2.48 10.41
N PRO A 306 17.28 -2.62 9.60
CA PRO A 306 17.39 -2.38 8.17
C PRO A 306 17.92 -0.97 7.90
N PHE A 307 18.71 -0.82 6.86
CA PHE A 307 19.31 0.46 6.48
C PHE A 307 19.20 0.71 4.99
N VAL A 308 19.39 1.95 4.57
CA VAL A 308 19.25 2.35 3.18
C VAL A 308 20.58 2.93 2.65
N ILE A 309 21.00 2.42 1.49
CA ILE A 309 22.06 3.02 0.67
C ILE A 309 21.41 3.66 -0.55
N VAL A 310 21.76 4.90 -0.82
CA VAL A 310 21.34 5.63 -2.02
C VAL A 310 22.35 5.41 -3.11
N LEU A 311 21.89 5.06 -4.30
CA LEU A 311 22.68 5.12 -5.52
C LEU A 311 22.22 6.32 -6.36
N GLU A 312 23.12 7.24 -6.63
CA GLU A 312 22.87 8.24 -7.66
C GLU A 312 23.21 7.63 -9.01
N MET A 313 22.21 7.57 -9.86
CA MET A 313 22.29 6.98 -11.19
C MET A 313 22.68 8.06 -12.21
N GLN A 314 23.37 7.68 -13.28
CA GLN A 314 23.67 8.60 -14.38
C GLN A 314 22.34 9.17 -14.93
N GLU A 315 22.32 10.48 -15.22
CA GLU A 315 21.15 11.08 -15.86
C GLU A 315 20.95 10.51 -17.27
N ASN A 316 19.71 10.20 -17.61
CA ASN A 316 19.38 9.68 -18.93
C ASN A 316 19.22 10.84 -19.92
N THR A 317 20.30 11.25 -20.56
CA THR A 317 20.32 12.36 -21.54
C THR A 317 19.52 12.07 -22.84
N LYS A 318 18.88 10.90 -22.95
CA LYS A 318 18.17 10.48 -24.18
C LYS A 318 16.66 10.76 -24.19
N GLU A 319 16.02 11.06 -23.05
CA GLU A 319 14.56 11.23 -23.01
C GLU A 319 14.05 12.62 -23.38
N GLU A 320 14.88 13.67 -23.40
CA GLU A 320 14.41 15.00 -23.84
C GLU A 320 14.27 15.16 -25.37
N GLY A 321 14.82 14.25 -26.16
CA GLY A 321 14.80 14.31 -27.62
C GLY A 321 13.56 13.69 -28.29
N GLU A 322 12.87 12.75 -27.68
CA GLU A 322 11.75 12.01 -28.30
C GLU A 322 10.39 12.64 -28.02
N TYR A 323 10.21 13.38 -26.93
CA TYR A 323 8.95 14.08 -26.64
C TYR A 323 8.71 15.34 -27.47
N GLN A 324 9.72 15.89 -28.16
CA GLN A 324 9.57 17.05 -29.04
C GLN A 324 9.23 16.67 -30.50
N GLN A 325 9.39 15.43 -30.93
CA GLN A 325 9.06 15.00 -32.29
C GLN A 325 7.64 14.44 -32.48
N ALA A 326 6.87 14.29 -31.42
CA ALA A 326 5.47 13.81 -31.48
C ALA A 326 4.42 14.95 -31.49
N LYS A 327 4.84 16.20 -31.67
CA LYS A 327 3.96 17.38 -31.78
C LYS A 327 4.27 18.21 -33.03
N ILE A 328 4.27 17.57 -34.20
CA ILE A 328 4.11 18.26 -35.47
C ILE A 328 3.05 17.51 -36.30
#